data_a6df7850df3369b4625f0d4de961f39f
#
_entry.id   a6df7850df3369b4625f0d4de961f39f
#
_cell.length_a   1.000
_cell.length_b   1.000
_cell.length_c   1.000
_cell.angle_alpha   90.00
_cell.angle_beta   90.00
_cell.angle_gamma   90.00
#
_symmetry.space_group_name_H-M   'P 1'
#
loop_
_entity.id
_entity.type
_entity.pdbx_description
1 polymer ?
#
loop_
_entity_poly.entity_id
_entity_poly.type
_entity_poly.pdbx_seq_one_letter_code
_entity_poly.pdbx_strand_id
1 'polypeptide(L)'
;QRQMCIRDSDICGEWNVVEIQGEPVRAQSNPFIGFDTKKGRVYGYSGCNRIMGSLDLSRDNKIELGHMASTLMACPDMELEGKLIEVLSTVKNVKRAGKNKIALYASDKEPVMLLSKRFSVVPLSELEGEWDIVKVYGDTLSTDLEVRPGVKFDIADGRISGNSGCNRITGELRSDETVENSISFHGVAATRMMCPDMETEKNILSALNNVRTYGILENGNLVFFTAGGAAVLELRRNK
;
A
#
# COMPACT_ATOMS: atom_id res chain seq x y z
N GLN A 1 6.91 2.07 33.74
CA GLN A 1 7.27 1.90 32.31
C GLN A 1 7.39 3.30 31.72
N ARG A 2 8.59 3.70 31.31
CA ARG A 2 8.79 4.97 30.56
C ARG A 2 8.03 4.81 29.23
N GLN A 3 6.96 5.55 29.07
CA GLN A 3 6.31 5.73 27.78
C GLN A 3 7.33 6.40 26.83
N MET A 4 7.82 5.61 25.88
CA MET A 4 8.77 6.11 24.89
C MET A 4 8.00 7.01 23.92
N CYS A 5 8.36 8.29 23.85
CA CYS A 5 7.76 9.23 22.91
C CYS A 5 7.88 8.67 21.49
N ILE A 6 6.78 8.68 20.74
CA ILE A 6 6.80 8.35 19.31
C ILE A 6 7.56 9.46 18.58
N ARG A 7 8.55 9.07 17.77
CA ARG A 7 9.22 10.00 16.87
C ARG A 7 8.39 10.15 15.58
N ASP A 8 8.54 11.29 14.92
CA ASP A 8 7.89 11.57 13.61
C ASP A 8 8.14 10.44 12.61
N SER A 9 9.35 9.85 12.62
CA SER A 9 9.71 8.70 11.80
C SER A 9 8.91 7.43 12.11
N ASP A 10 8.37 7.30 13.32
CA ASP A 10 7.70 6.08 13.77
C ASP A 10 6.27 5.97 13.24
N ILE A 11 5.62 7.10 12.96
CA ILE A 11 4.27 7.14 12.39
C ILE A 11 4.27 7.41 10.88
N CYS A 12 5.38 7.91 10.34
CA CYS A 12 5.50 8.19 8.91
C CYS A 12 5.22 6.94 8.06
N GLY A 13 4.49 7.13 6.96
CA GLY A 13 4.12 6.08 6.03
C GLY A 13 2.65 5.70 6.07
N GLU A 14 2.30 4.58 5.47
CA GLU A 14 0.93 4.13 5.32
C GLU A 14 0.58 3.00 6.29
N TRP A 15 -0.64 3.06 6.80
CA TRP A 15 -1.16 2.18 7.85
C TRP A 15 -2.56 1.68 7.49
N ASN A 16 -2.75 0.38 7.44
CA ASN A 16 -4.08 -0.21 7.31
C ASN A 16 -4.91 0.03 8.57
N VAL A 17 -6.17 0.41 8.39
CA VAL A 17 -7.12 0.51 9.50
C VAL A 17 -7.62 -0.89 9.84
N VAL A 18 -7.25 -1.41 11.00
CA VAL A 18 -7.61 -2.77 11.42
C VAL A 18 -8.74 -2.82 12.43
N GLU A 19 -8.91 -1.73 13.21
CA GLU A 19 -9.96 -1.64 14.22
C GLU A 19 -10.40 -0.18 14.40
N ILE A 20 -11.70 0.04 14.57
CA ILE A 20 -12.30 1.33 14.90
C ILE A 20 -13.22 1.12 16.11
N GLN A 21 -12.96 1.84 17.21
CA GLN A 21 -13.72 1.80 18.47
C GLN A 21 -13.90 0.37 19.02
N GLY A 22 -12.84 -0.46 18.96
CA GLY A 22 -12.86 -1.84 19.43
C GLY A 22 -13.45 -2.85 18.46
N GLU A 23 -13.97 -2.42 17.31
CA GLU A 23 -14.54 -3.30 16.30
C GLU A 23 -13.58 -3.52 15.13
N PRO A 24 -13.32 -4.77 14.73
CA PRO A 24 -12.45 -5.05 13.59
C PRO A 24 -13.10 -4.58 12.28
N VAL A 25 -12.29 -3.91 11.45
CA VAL A 25 -12.70 -3.45 10.13
C VAL A 25 -12.76 -4.62 9.16
N ARG A 26 -13.96 -4.87 8.60
CA ARG A 26 -14.24 -5.92 7.61
C ARG A 26 -14.72 -5.26 6.32
N ALA A 27 -13.82 -4.57 5.63
CA ALA A 27 -14.13 -3.94 4.35
C ALA A 27 -13.59 -4.80 3.19
N GLN A 28 -14.31 -4.83 2.07
CA GLN A 28 -13.81 -5.44 0.83
C GLN A 28 -12.60 -4.68 0.28
N SER A 29 -12.59 -3.37 0.49
CA SER A 29 -11.49 -2.47 0.14
C SER A 29 -10.74 -2.10 1.42
N ASN A 30 -9.49 -2.50 1.55
CA ASN A 30 -8.66 -2.26 2.73
C ASN A 30 -8.43 -0.74 2.96
N PRO A 31 -9.14 -0.09 3.90
CA PRO A 31 -8.94 1.31 4.20
C PRO A 31 -7.55 1.52 4.82
N PHE A 32 -6.91 2.63 4.45
CA PHE A 32 -5.61 2.98 5.00
C PHE A 32 -5.50 4.49 5.27
N ILE A 33 -4.59 4.84 6.17
CA ILE A 33 -4.22 6.21 6.50
C ILE A 33 -2.71 6.35 6.32
N GLY A 34 -2.30 7.39 5.59
CA GLY A 34 -0.91 7.76 5.41
C GLY A 34 -0.59 9.04 6.20
N PHE A 35 0.53 9.03 6.91
CA PHE A 35 1.07 10.21 7.61
C PHE A 35 2.36 10.66 6.91
N ASP A 36 2.30 11.82 6.24
CA ASP A 36 3.47 12.49 5.67
C ASP A 36 3.92 13.58 6.65
N THR A 37 4.76 13.20 7.57
CA THR A 37 5.24 14.08 8.65
C THR A 37 6.12 15.22 8.13
N LYS A 38 6.80 15.01 6.99
CA LYS A 38 7.64 16.04 6.36
C LYS A 38 6.81 17.16 5.74
N LYS A 39 5.66 16.82 5.17
CA LYS A 39 4.75 17.78 4.52
C LYS A 39 3.59 18.22 5.41
N GLY A 40 3.51 17.73 6.64
CA GLY A 40 2.41 18.03 7.55
C GLY A 40 1.05 17.61 6.99
N ARG A 41 0.94 16.42 6.41
CA ARG A 41 -0.28 15.93 5.76
C ARG A 41 -0.68 14.56 6.27
N VAL A 42 -1.98 14.39 6.44
CA VAL A 42 -2.64 13.08 6.52
C VAL A 42 -3.40 12.84 5.21
N TYR A 43 -3.34 11.63 4.71
CA TYR A 43 -4.05 11.21 3.51
C TYR A 43 -4.45 9.75 3.63
N GLY A 44 -5.30 9.26 2.73
CA GLY A 44 -5.65 7.85 2.75
C GLY A 44 -6.81 7.49 1.85
N TYR A 45 -7.34 6.32 2.12
CA TYR A 45 -8.48 5.74 1.45
C TYR A 45 -9.42 5.15 2.50
N SER A 46 -10.67 5.56 2.48
CA SER A 46 -11.65 5.17 3.50
C SER A 46 -12.32 3.82 3.24
N GLY A 47 -11.99 3.18 2.12
CA GLY A 47 -12.71 2.03 1.58
C GLY A 47 -13.59 2.40 0.38
N CYS A 48 -13.90 3.68 0.22
CA CYS A 48 -14.66 4.25 -0.90
C CYS A 48 -13.96 5.49 -1.46
N ASN A 49 -13.73 6.48 -0.63
CA ASN A 49 -13.23 7.77 -1.03
C ASN A 49 -11.79 8.00 -0.57
N ARG A 50 -11.09 8.85 -1.31
CA ARG A 50 -9.80 9.39 -0.86
C ARG A 50 -10.05 10.44 0.18
N ILE A 51 -9.25 10.39 1.24
CA ILE A 51 -9.28 11.37 2.32
C ILE A 51 -7.95 12.12 2.37
N MET A 52 -8.01 13.39 2.76
CA MET A 52 -6.83 14.21 3.00
C MET A 52 -7.11 15.28 4.04
N GLY A 53 -6.07 15.66 4.77
CA GLY A 53 -6.13 16.73 5.78
C GLY A 53 -4.74 17.20 6.18
N SER A 54 -4.66 18.18 7.05
CA SER A 54 -3.40 18.60 7.66
C SER A 54 -3.04 17.70 8.84
N LEU A 55 -1.75 17.61 9.11
CA LEU A 55 -1.17 16.86 10.22
C LEU A 55 -0.23 17.79 10.98
N ASP A 56 -0.49 17.98 12.26
CA ASP A 56 0.45 18.58 13.19
C ASP A 56 0.85 17.57 14.27
N LEU A 57 2.16 17.44 14.49
CA LEU A 57 2.75 16.57 15.50
C LEU A 57 3.49 17.43 16.49
N SER A 58 2.98 17.48 17.71
CA SER A 58 3.69 18.12 18.81
C SER A 58 4.47 17.10 19.63
N ARG A 59 5.36 17.61 20.49
CA ARG A 59 6.06 16.78 21.48
C ARG A 59 5.04 16.05 22.36
N ASP A 60 5.43 14.93 22.94
CA ASP A 60 4.63 14.13 23.88
C ASP A 60 3.51 13.29 23.24
N ASN A 61 3.71 12.78 22.01
CA ASN A 61 2.77 11.90 21.30
C ASN A 61 1.43 12.57 20.92
N LYS A 62 1.34 13.87 21.00
CA LYS A 62 0.15 14.61 20.58
C LYS A 62 0.13 14.71 19.07
N ILE A 63 -1.03 14.45 18.51
CA ILE A 63 -1.31 14.55 17.08
C ILE A 63 -2.59 15.38 16.91
N GLU A 64 -2.55 16.35 16.02
CA GLU A 64 -3.70 17.11 15.60
C GLU A 64 -3.94 16.88 14.13
N LEU A 65 -5.12 16.33 13.81
CA LEU A 65 -5.58 16.12 12.45
C LEU A 65 -6.55 17.24 12.12
N GLY A 66 -6.19 18.10 11.17
CA GLY A 66 -7.06 19.17 10.72
C GLY A 66 -8.28 18.65 9.96
N HIS A 67 -9.08 19.57 9.48
CA HIS A 67 -10.30 19.22 8.76
C HIS A 67 -10.02 18.23 7.62
N MET A 68 -10.73 17.09 7.65
CA MET A 68 -10.60 16.05 6.65
C MET A 68 -11.53 16.35 5.46
N ALA A 69 -10.93 16.41 4.27
CA ALA A 69 -11.68 16.44 3.01
C ALA A 69 -11.74 15.03 2.41
N SER A 70 -12.84 14.69 1.77
CA SER A 70 -12.97 13.44 1.02
C SER A 70 -13.52 13.68 -0.39
N THR A 71 -13.24 12.76 -1.31
CA THR A 71 -13.97 12.68 -2.59
C THR A 71 -15.40 12.24 -2.34
N LEU A 72 -16.30 12.47 -3.30
CA LEU A 72 -17.74 12.22 -3.12
C LEU A 72 -18.24 11.11 -4.08
N MET A 73 -17.61 9.95 -4.06
CA MET A 73 -18.11 8.78 -4.76
C MET A 73 -19.12 8.04 -3.87
N ALA A 74 -20.19 7.53 -4.47
CA ALA A 74 -21.14 6.66 -3.77
C ALA A 74 -20.68 5.20 -3.88
N CYS A 75 -20.48 4.54 -2.76
CA CYS A 75 -20.05 3.14 -2.65
C CYS A 75 -20.86 2.40 -1.58
N PRO A 76 -20.83 1.06 -1.57
CA PRO A 76 -21.51 0.28 -0.54
C PRO A 76 -21.03 0.57 0.90
N ASP A 77 -19.74 0.90 1.08
CA ASP A 77 -19.09 1.07 2.40
C ASP A 77 -19.08 2.52 2.91
N MET A 78 -20.07 3.35 2.56
CA MET A 78 -20.15 4.75 3.01
C MET A 78 -20.31 4.90 4.53
N GLU A 79 -20.91 3.93 5.19
CA GLU A 79 -21.05 3.92 6.66
C GLU A 79 -19.66 3.85 7.34
N LEU A 80 -18.79 2.98 6.83
CA LEU A 80 -17.41 2.87 7.32
C LEU A 80 -16.63 4.17 7.11
N GLU A 81 -16.81 4.84 5.96
CA GLU A 81 -16.19 6.13 5.69
C GLU A 81 -16.62 7.20 6.70
N GLY A 82 -17.94 7.33 6.92
CA GLY A 82 -18.48 8.25 7.90
C GLY A 82 -17.87 8.04 9.29
N LYS A 83 -17.87 6.79 9.77
CA LYS A 83 -17.29 6.39 11.05
C LYS A 83 -15.77 6.69 11.12
N LEU A 84 -15.04 6.41 10.04
CA LEU A 84 -13.61 6.65 9.98
C LEU A 84 -13.27 8.14 10.06
N ILE A 85 -13.95 9.01 9.30
CA ILE A 85 -13.74 10.46 9.32
C ILE A 85 -14.13 11.06 10.68
N GLU A 86 -15.27 10.64 11.23
CA GLU A 86 -15.72 11.06 12.55
C GLU A 86 -14.67 10.74 13.62
N VAL A 87 -14.20 9.49 13.67
CA VAL A 87 -13.20 9.07 14.66
C VAL A 87 -11.88 9.81 14.47
N LEU A 88 -11.41 10.00 13.22
CA LEU A 88 -10.19 10.78 12.95
C LEU A 88 -10.28 12.20 13.48
N SER A 89 -11.45 12.85 13.42
CA SER A 89 -11.65 14.20 13.93
C SER A 89 -11.51 14.31 15.46
N THR A 90 -11.62 13.20 16.19
CA THR A 90 -11.50 13.16 17.66
C THR A 90 -10.08 12.85 18.13
N VAL A 91 -9.18 12.42 17.24
CA VAL A 91 -7.83 11.98 17.60
C VAL A 91 -6.99 13.11 18.17
N LYS A 92 -6.32 12.85 19.30
CA LYS A 92 -5.42 13.78 19.99
C LYS A 92 -4.06 13.20 20.33
N ASN A 93 -3.94 11.87 20.39
CA ASN A 93 -2.70 11.20 20.77
C ASN A 93 -2.47 9.98 19.89
N VAL A 94 -1.20 9.63 19.69
CA VAL A 94 -0.77 8.42 19.02
C VAL A 94 0.23 7.67 19.90
N LYS A 95 0.10 6.34 20.01
CA LYS A 95 1.03 5.50 20.80
C LYS A 95 1.38 4.26 20.01
N ARG A 96 2.57 3.72 20.22
CA ARG A 96 2.93 2.38 19.71
C ARG A 96 2.06 1.30 20.36
N ALA A 97 1.50 0.42 19.56
CA ALA A 97 0.70 -0.72 20.00
C ALA A 97 1.35 -2.07 19.65
N GLY A 98 2.62 -2.06 19.21
CA GLY A 98 3.40 -3.23 18.83
C GLY A 98 4.50 -2.89 17.82
N LYS A 99 5.19 -3.92 17.28
CA LYS A 99 6.30 -3.73 16.34
C LYS A 99 5.86 -2.98 15.06
N ASN A 100 4.71 -3.36 14.50
CA ASN A 100 4.16 -2.82 13.26
C ASN A 100 2.75 -2.28 13.49
N LYS A 101 2.44 -1.78 14.69
CA LYS A 101 1.12 -1.25 15.04
C LYS A 101 1.22 0.05 15.79
N ILE A 102 0.31 0.96 15.50
CA ILE A 102 0.08 2.19 16.26
C ILE A 102 -1.40 2.27 16.63
N ALA A 103 -1.67 2.93 17.74
CA ALA A 103 -3.02 3.19 18.21
C ALA A 103 -3.25 4.69 18.33
N LEU A 104 -4.39 5.15 17.84
CA LEU A 104 -4.85 6.53 17.94
C LEU A 104 -5.84 6.67 19.09
N TYR A 105 -5.75 7.76 19.81
CA TYR A 105 -6.55 8.03 21.01
C TYR A 105 -7.23 9.39 20.95
N ALA A 106 -8.49 9.44 21.32
CA ALA A 106 -9.23 10.70 21.60
C ALA A 106 -8.98 11.20 23.02
N SER A 107 -8.70 10.28 23.94
CA SER A 107 -8.34 10.54 25.36
C SER A 107 -7.32 9.49 25.78
N ASP A 108 -6.76 9.59 27.00
CA ASP A 108 -5.72 8.64 27.47
C ASP A 108 -6.25 7.25 27.89
N LYS A 109 -7.54 7.00 27.76
CA LYS A 109 -8.15 5.76 28.26
C LYS A 109 -7.99 4.59 27.27
N GLU A 110 -8.77 4.62 26.19
CA GLU A 110 -8.83 3.53 25.22
C GLU A 110 -8.54 4.03 23.80
N PRO A 111 -7.92 3.21 22.95
CA PRO A 111 -7.70 3.58 21.57
C PRO A 111 -9.03 3.69 20.82
N VAL A 112 -9.18 4.74 20.03
CA VAL A 112 -10.33 4.89 19.13
C VAL A 112 -10.07 4.24 17.77
N MET A 113 -8.79 3.96 17.44
CA MET A 113 -8.42 3.29 16.21
C MET A 113 -7.10 2.54 16.38
N LEU A 114 -7.04 1.32 15.85
CA LEU A 114 -5.82 0.53 15.76
C LEU A 114 -5.40 0.42 14.29
N LEU A 115 -4.13 0.72 14.04
CA LEU A 115 -3.54 0.72 12.72
C LEU A 115 -2.38 -0.27 12.66
N SER A 116 -2.26 -1.01 11.56
CA SER A 116 -1.10 -1.86 11.26
C SER A 116 -0.32 -1.32 10.08
N LYS A 117 1.00 -1.41 10.11
CA LYS A 117 1.85 -0.93 9.03
C LYS A 117 1.47 -1.62 7.73
N ARG A 118 1.21 -0.84 6.68
CA ARG A 118 0.73 -1.36 5.41
C ARG A 118 1.84 -2.06 4.63
N PHE A 119 3.01 -1.45 4.60
CA PHE A 119 4.22 -1.99 3.99
C PHE A 119 5.45 -1.28 4.57
N SER A 120 6.62 -1.86 4.33
CA SER A 120 7.91 -1.22 4.58
C SER A 120 8.52 -0.77 3.27
N VAL A 121 9.18 0.38 3.26
CA VAL A 121 9.98 0.83 2.13
C VAL A 121 11.39 0.29 2.29
N VAL A 122 11.92 -0.29 1.23
CA VAL A 122 13.30 -0.76 1.12
C VAL A 122 13.97 -0.07 -0.06
N PRO A 123 15.30 0.03 -0.09
CA PRO A 123 16.01 0.53 -1.28
C PRO A 123 15.61 -0.24 -2.54
N LEU A 124 15.53 0.46 -3.68
CA LEU A 124 15.16 -0.15 -4.97
C LEU A 124 16.08 -1.33 -5.33
N SER A 125 17.36 -1.28 -4.96
CA SER A 125 18.34 -2.35 -5.16
C SER A 125 17.96 -3.68 -4.49
N GLU A 126 17.12 -3.67 -3.45
CA GLU A 126 16.63 -4.90 -2.82
C GLU A 126 15.59 -5.63 -3.66
N LEU A 127 15.04 -4.99 -4.69
CA LEU A 127 14.11 -5.63 -5.63
C LEU A 127 14.82 -6.47 -6.68
N GLU A 128 16.15 -6.35 -6.82
CA GLU A 128 16.97 -7.12 -7.78
C GLU A 128 16.63 -8.61 -7.74
N GLY A 129 16.51 -9.24 -8.93
CA GLY A 129 16.30 -10.69 -9.08
C GLY A 129 14.87 -11.06 -9.49
N GLU A 130 14.52 -12.33 -9.24
CA GLU A 130 13.31 -12.97 -9.75
C GLU A 130 12.18 -13.03 -8.72
N TRP A 131 10.97 -12.75 -9.17
CA TRP A 131 9.77 -12.68 -8.35
C TRP A 131 8.58 -13.33 -9.07
N ASP A 132 7.90 -14.26 -8.40
CA ASP A 132 6.65 -14.85 -8.85
C ASP A 132 5.48 -13.90 -8.59
N ILE A 133 4.61 -13.67 -9.56
CA ILE A 133 3.37 -12.91 -9.37
C ILE A 133 2.36 -13.85 -8.68
N VAL A 134 1.89 -13.46 -7.49
CA VAL A 134 0.95 -14.27 -6.69
C VAL A 134 -0.45 -13.69 -6.61
N LYS A 135 -0.59 -12.35 -6.79
CA LYS A 135 -1.91 -11.70 -6.90
C LYS A 135 -1.91 -10.59 -7.94
N VAL A 136 -3.04 -10.43 -8.59
CA VAL A 136 -3.34 -9.35 -9.56
C VAL A 136 -4.66 -8.71 -9.18
N TYR A 137 -4.68 -7.39 -8.95
CA TYR A 137 -5.84 -6.61 -8.49
C TYR A 137 -6.54 -7.19 -7.24
N GLY A 138 -5.79 -7.86 -6.37
CA GLY A 138 -6.29 -8.49 -5.15
C GLY A 138 -6.65 -9.96 -5.30
N ASP A 139 -6.88 -10.46 -6.52
CA ASP A 139 -7.20 -11.85 -6.79
C ASP A 139 -5.94 -12.70 -6.77
N THR A 140 -5.97 -13.80 -6.02
CA THR A 140 -4.88 -14.77 -5.96
C THR A 140 -4.86 -15.60 -7.23
N LEU A 141 -3.69 -15.68 -7.88
CA LEU A 141 -3.52 -16.50 -9.05
C LEU A 141 -3.55 -18.00 -8.70
N SER A 142 -4.12 -18.80 -9.61
CA SER A 142 -4.16 -20.25 -9.44
C SER A 142 -2.74 -20.84 -9.30
N THR A 143 -2.60 -21.85 -8.45
CA THR A 143 -1.37 -22.62 -8.31
C THR A 143 -1.17 -23.62 -9.46
N ASP A 144 -2.23 -23.92 -10.22
CA ASP A 144 -2.27 -24.96 -11.26
C ASP A 144 -1.98 -24.41 -12.66
N LEU A 145 -1.44 -23.20 -12.76
CA LEU A 145 -0.98 -22.63 -14.03
C LEU A 145 0.20 -23.43 -14.57
N GLU A 146 0.16 -23.81 -15.85
CA GLU A 146 1.26 -24.52 -16.54
C GLU A 146 2.57 -23.74 -16.44
N VAL A 147 2.49 -22.43 -16.57
CA VAL A 147 3.63 -21.51 -16.40
C VAL A 147 3.26 -20.46 -15.38
N ARG A 148 4.00 -20.42 -14.28
CA ARG A 148 3.79 -19.37 -13.25
C ARG A 148 4.24 -18.03 -13.79
N PRO A 149 3.37 -17.01 -13.75
CA PRO A 149 3.78 -15.66 -14.15
C PRO A 149 4.80 -15.11 -13.16
N GLY A 150 5.79 -14.43 -13.69
CA GLY A 150 6.87 -13.86 -12.88
C GLY A 150 7.62 -12.78 -13.61
N VAL A 151 8.31 -11.96 -12.86
CA VAL A 151 9.15 -10.88 -13.35
C VAL A 151 10.53 -10.94 -12.72
N LYS A 152 11.53 -10.60 -13.52
CA LYS A 152 12.90 -10.35 -13.08
C LYS A 152 13.17 -8.85 -13.19
N PHE A 153 13.65 -8.29 -12.11
CA PHE A 153 14.14 -6.91 -12.09
C PHE A 153 15.65 -6.94 -12.26
N ASP A 154 16.13 -6.16 -13.23
CA ASP A 154 17.52 -5.80 -13.41
C ASP A 154 17.62 -4.30 -13.12
N ILE A 155 18.00 -4.01 -11.89
CA ILE A 155 18.01 -2.63 -11.38
C ILE A 155 19.17 -1.85 -11.99
N ALA A 156 20.31 -2.50 -12.23
CA ALA A 156 21.49 -1.87 -12.80
C ALA A 156 21.24 -1.40 -14.24
N ASP A 157 20.56 -2.23 -15.04
CA ASP A 157 20.22 -1.92 -16.43
C ASP A 157 18.89 -1.19 -16.58
N GLY A 158 18.14 -0.97 -15.51
CA GLY A 158 16.83 -0.32 -15.54
C GLY A 158 15.81 -1.10 -16.36
N ARG A 159 15.77 -2.43 -16.23
CA ARG A 159 14.92 -3.31 -17.05
C ARG A 159 14.08 -4.26 -16.24
N ILE A 160 12.95 -4.63 -16.82
CA ILE A 160 12.17 -5.79 -16.39
C ILE A 160 12.10 -6.82 -17.54
N SER A 161 12.09 -8.08 -17.17
CA SER A 161 11.82 -9.22 -18.07
C SER A 161 11.05 -10.28 -17.30
N GLY A 162 10.42 -11.22 -18.01
CA GLY A 162 9.70 -12.30 -17.35
C GLY A 162 8.66 -12.93 -18.25
N ASN A 163 7.61 -13.45 -17.63
CA ASN A 163 6.47 -14.01 -18.34
C ASN A 163 5.15 -13.62 -17.63
N SER A 164 4.08 -13.54 -18.40
CA SER A 164 2.74 -13.21 -17.93
C SER A 164 1.86 -14.45 -17.66
N GLY A 165 2.48 -15.63 -17.59
CA GLY A 165 1.79 -16.93 -17.53
C GLY A 165 1.77 -17.67 -18.88
N CYS A 166 1.96 -16.94 -19.97
CA CYS A 166 2.01 -17.46 -21.33
C CYS A 166 3.10 -16.76 -22.14
N ASN A 167 3.01 -15.47 -22.26
CA ASN A 167 3.88 -14.66 -23.09
C ASN A 167 5.07 -14.12 -22.31
N ARG A 168 6.23 -14.02 -22.99
CA ARG A 168 7.39 -13.32 -22.43
C ARG A 168 7.13 -11.84 -22.42
N ILE A 169 7.50 -11.18 -21.33
CA ILE A 169 7.40 -9.74 -21.16
C ILE A 169 8.79 -9.11 -21.03
N THR A 170 8.91 -7.88 -21.55
CA THR A 170 10.09 -7.03 -21.36
C THR A 170 9.64 -5.59 -21.23
N GLY A 171 10.42 -4.76 -20.54
CA GLY A 171 10.14 -3.34 -20.40
C GLY A 171 11.26 -2.59 -19.72
N GLU A 172 11.15 -1.27 -19.67
CA GLU A 172 12.06 -0.40 -18.92
C GLU A 172 11.51 -0.19 -17.50
N LEU A 173 12.41 -0.17 -16.53
CA LEU A 173 12.14 0.20 -15.15
C LEU A 173 12.66 1.63 -14.93
N ARG A 174 11.82 2.50 -14.36
CA ARG A 174 12.19 3.86 -13.98
C ARG A 174 11.77 4.15 -12.55
N SER A 175 12.53 5.00 -11.86
CA SER A 175 12.22 5.53 -10.54
C SER A 175 12.38 7.03 -10.53
N ASP A 176 11.66 7.70 -9.63
CA ASP A 176 11.81 9.13 -9.36
C ASP A 176 12.55 9.27 -8.02
N GLU A 177 13.76 9.81 -8.06
CA GLU A 177 14.62 9.99 -6.87
C GLU A 177 13.99 10.89 -5.79
N THR A 178 13.00 11.69 -6.15
CA THR A 178 12.29 12.55 -5.18
C THR A 178 11.24 11.80 -4.36
N VAL A 179 10.90 10.57 -4.76
CA VAL A 179 9.92 9.71 -4.09
C VAL A 179 10.57 8.37 -3.72
N GLU A 180 10.78 8.14 -2.44
CA GLU A 180 11.59 7.07 -1.87
C GLU A 180 11.25 5.65 -2.38
N ASN A 181 9.97 5.40 -2.67
CA ASN A 181 9.49 4.11 -3.17
C ASN A 181 8.84 4.21 -4.55
N SER A 182 9.30 5.15 -5.36
CA SER A 182 8.84 5.29 -6.73
C SER A 182 9.36 4.15 -7.61
N ILE A 183 8.47 3.60 -8.41
CA ILE A 183 8.79 2.66 -9.49
C ILE A 183 7.71 2.74 -10.57
N SER A 184 8.12 2.67 -11.82
CA SER A 184 7.20 2.61 -12.95
C SER A 184 7.81 1.77 -14.07
N PHE A 185 6.96 1.17 -14.88
CA PHE A 185 7.38 0.36 -16.01
C PHE A 185 6.91 1.01 -17.32
N HIS A 186 7.82 1.11 -18.27
CA HIS A 186 7.58 1.78 -19.54
C HIS A 186 7.88 0.83 -20.73
N GLY A 187 7.13 1.00 -21.81
CA GLY A 187 7.32 0.19 -23.00
C GLY A 187 7.16 -1.31 -22.76
N VAL A 188 6.32 -1.70 -21.79
CA VAL A 188 6.08 -3.12 -21.49
C VAL A 188 5.49 -3.79 -22.72
N ALA A 189 6.25 -4.70 -23.32
CA ALA A 189 5.88 -5.46 -24.49
C ALA A 189 5.79 -6.95 -24.14
N ALA A 190 4.88 -7.65 -24.79
CA ALA A 190 4.73 -9.11 -24.67
C ALA A 190 4.77 -9.78 -26.03
N THR A 191 5.25 -11.03 -26.10
CA THR A 191 5.04 -11.88 -27.28
C THR A 191 3.54 -12.12 -27.47
N ARG A 192 3.12 -12.64 -28.63
CA ARG A 192 1.70 -12.81 -28.97
C ARG A 192 1.38 -14.28 -29.28
N MET A 193 1.68 -15.17 -28.34
CA MET A 193 1.17 -16.53 -28.40
C MET A 193 -0.27 -16.59 -27.90
N MET A 194 -1.09 -17.41 -28.50
CA MET A 194 -2.45 -17.65 -28.02
C MET A 194 -2.40 -18.75 -26.96
N CYS A 195 -2.95 -18.46 -25.79
CA CYS A 195 -2.94 -19.35 -24.64
C CYS A 195 -4.34 -19.45 -24.02
N PRO A 196 -4.62 -20.49 -23.24
CA PRO A 196 -5.93 -20.66 -22.62
C PRO A 196 -6.34 -19.52 -21.70
N ASP A 197 -5.39 -18.94 -20.96
CA ASP A 197 -5.63 -17.87 -19.98
C ASP A 197 -5.09 -16.51 -20.44
N MET A 198 -5.74 -15.94 -21.45
CA MET A 198 -5.42 -14.59 -21.95
C MET A 198 -5.87 -13.47 -21.01
N GLU A 199 -6.82 -13.75 -20.10
CA GLU A 199 -7.35 -12.76 -19.18
C GLU A 199 -6.33 -12.43 -18.09
N THR A 200 -5.71 -13.42 -17.49
CA THR A 200 -4.63 -13.25 -16.51
C THR A 200 -3.48 -12.45 -17.12
N GLU A 201 -3.05 -12.75 -18.34
CA GLU A 201 -2.01 -11.98 -19.03
C GLU A 201 -2.42 -10.50 -19.19
N LYS A 202 -3.63 -10.25 -19.70
CA LYS A 202 -4.14 -8.88 -19.89
C LYS A 202 -4.14 -8.10 -18.58
N ASN A 203 -4.55 -8.74 -17.49
CA ASN A 203 -4.60 -8.14 -16.16
C ASN A 203 -3.19 -7.84 -15.64
N ILE A 204 -2.23 -8.75 -15.84
CA ILE A 204 -0.82 -8.53 -15.46
C ILE A 204 -0.22 -7.35 -16.22
N LEU A 205 -0.38 -7.29 -17.54
CA LEU A 205 0.14 -6.20 -18.37
C LEU A 205 -0.50 -4.86 -18.01
N SER A 206 -1.81 -4.86 -17.76
CA SER A 206 -2.52 -3.68 -17.28
C SER A 206 -2.00 -3.22 -15.92
N ALA A 207 -1.81 -4.16 -15.00
CA ALA A 207 -1.29 -3.86 -13.67
C ALA A 207 0.12 -3.25 -13.75
N LEU A 208 1.03 -3.85 -14.51
CA LEU A 208 2.40 -3.34 -14.69
C LEU A 208 2.42 -1.90 -15.21
N ASN A 209 1.56 -1.56 -16.18
CA ASN A 209 1.45 -0.20 -16.72
C ASN A 209 0.95 0.83 -15.69
N ASN A 210 0.18 0.38 -14.69
CA ASN A 210 -0.41 1.22 -13.66
C ASN A 210 0.45 1.37 -12.39
N VAL A 211 1.57 0.66 -12.29
CA VAL A 211 2.49 0.74 -11.15
C VAL A 211 3.09 2.14 -11.03
N ARG A 212 3.12 2.67 -9.79
CA ARG A 212 3.78 3.94 -9.46
C ARG A 212 4.64 3.89 -8.22
N THR A 213 4.31 3.02 -7.25
CA THR A 213 5.08 2.85 -6.03
C THR A 213 5.12 1.38 -5.62
N TYR A 214 6.06 1.04 -4.73
CA TYR A 214 6.22 -0.30 -4.21
C TYR A 214 6.38 -0.32 -2.69
N GLY A 215 6.24 -1.50 -2.10
CA GLY A 215 6.54 -1.74 -0.70
C GLY A 215 6.69 -3.23 -0.41
N ILE A 216 7.27 -3.55 0.74
CA ILE A 216 7.39 -4.93 1.24
C ILE A 216 6.37 -5.15 2.34
N LEU A 217 5.53 -6.14 2.17
CA LEU A 217 4.53 -6.57 3.16
C LEU A 217 5.21 -7.30 4.33
N GLU A 218 4.48 -7.48 5.43
CA GLU A 218 4.99 -8.17 6.62
C GLU A 218 5.41 -9.63 6.35
N ASN A 219 4.78 -10.29 5.38
CA ASN A 219 5.13 -11.64 4.93
C ASN A 219 6.34 -11.70 3.99
N GLY A 220 6.98 -10.56 3.70
CA GLY A 220 8.11 -10.43 2.79
C GLY A 220 7.75 -10.33 1.30
N ASN A 221 6.48 -10.35 0.94
CA ASN A 221 6.05 -10.16 -0.43
C ASN A 221 6.23 -8.70 -0.87
N LEU A 222 6.63 -8.51 -2.11
CA LEU A 222 6.66 -7.22 -2.78
C LEU A 222 5.24 -6.87 -3.27
N VAL A 223 4.80 -5.67 -2.99
CA VAL A 223 3.50 -5.16 -3.47
C VAL A 223 3.71 -3.90 -4.28
N PHE A 224 3.01 -3.80 -5.40
CA PHE A 224 2.97 -2.62 -6.25
C PHE A 224 1.63 -1.90 -6.14
N PHE A 225 1.70 -0.56 -6.16
CA PHE A 225 0.55 0.30 -6.03
C PHE A 225 0.42 1.26 -7.21
N THR A 226 -0.81 1.64 -7.52
CA THR A 226 -1.13 2.75 -8.44
C THR A 226 -0.80 4.11 -7.80
N ALA A 227 -0.87 5.18 -8.58
CA ALA A 227 -0.81 6.55 -8.04
C ALA A 227 -1.91 6.85 -7.00
N GLY A 228 -3.00 6.10 -7.02
CA GLY A 228 -4.08 6.19 -6.05
C GLY A 228 -3.87 5.38 -4.78
N GLY A 229 -2.76 4.64 -4.68
CA GLY A 229 -2.48 3.77 -3.54
C GLY A 229 -3.22 2.42 -3.59
N ALA A 230 -3.95 2.09 -4.65
CA ALA A 230 -4.54 0.76 -4.80
C ALA A 230 -3.44 -0.28 -5.13
N ALA A 231 -3.45 -1.41 -4.42
CA ALA A 231 -2.55 -2.52 -4.72
C ALA A 231 -2.98 -3.19 -6.05
N VAL A 232 -2.03 -3.37 -6.97
CA VAL A 232 -2.28 -3.95 -8.29
C VAL A 232 -1.57 -5.27 -8.51
N LEU A 233 -0.40 -5.48 -7.91
CA LEU A 233 0.36 -6.73 -7.98
C LEU A 233 0.93 -7.06 -6.61
N GLU A 234 0.90 -8.33 -6.23
CA GLU A 234 1.67 -8.88 -5.13
C GLU A 234 2.58 -9.97 -5.67
N LEU A 235 3.85 -9.91 -5.30
CA LEU A 235 4.89 -10.80 -5.81
C LEU A 235 5.64 -11.45 -4.64
N ARG A 236 6.01 -12.70 -4.81
CA ARG A 236 6.83 -13.45 -3.87
C ARG A 236 8.20 -13.68 -4.48
N ARG A 237 9.26 -13.44 -3.69
CA ARG A 237 10.62 -13.71 -4.15
C ARG A 237 10.79 -15.18 -4.53
N ASN A 238 11.29 -15.41 -5.73
CA ASN A 238 11.69 -16.75 -6.15
C ASN A 238 12.96 -17.15 -5.39
N LYS A 239 12.97 -18.38 -4.85
CA LYS A 239 14.09 -18.88 -4.01
C LYS A 239 15.14 -19.56 -4.87
#